data_af0f9da46dcbfdbab220b946a0524f2b
#
_entry.id   af0f9da46dcbfdbab220b946a0524f2b
#
_cell.length_a   1.000
_cell.length_b   1.000
_cell.length_c   1.000
_cell.angle_alpha   90.00
_cell.angle_beta   90.00
_cell.angle_gamma   90.00
#
_symmetry.space_group_name_H-M   'P 1'
#
loop_
_entity.id
_entity.type
_entity.pdbx_description
1 polymer ?
#
loop_
_entity_poly.entity_id
_entity_poly.type
_entity_poly.pdbx_seq_one_letter_code
_entity_poly.pdbx_strand_id
1 'polypeptide(L)'
;MVKHIVLFKLKNEVSAEEKQAVALKFKAAIEALPAVIPFIKHVEVGININPDEQWNIALYSEFSTLEEVKAYAIHPAHVAAAKLLADVKESRSCVDYES
;
A
#
# COMPACT_ATOMS: atom_id res chain seq x y z
N MET A 1 4.69 15.74 -10.88
CA MET A 1 4.22 14.38 -10.53
C MET A 1 4.05 14.28 -9.03
N VAL A 2 2.92 13.81 -8.57
CA VAL A 2 2.68 13.59 -7.15
C VAL A 2 3.11 12.18 -6.79
N LYS A 3 3.92 12.07 -5.74
CA LYS A 3 4.37 10.79 -5.21
C LYS A 3 3.65 10.50 -3.90
N HIS A 4 3.04 9.33 -3.84
CA HIS A 4 2.21 8.86 -2.73
C HIS A 4 2.93 7.69 -2.08
N ILE A 5 3.41 7.89 -0.85
CA ILE A 5 4.19 6.88 -0.13
C ILE A 5 3.47 6.52 1.15
N VAL A 6 3.20 5.23 1.32
CA VAL A 6 2.50 4.71 2.51
C VAL A 6 3.34 3.61 3.13
N LEU A 7 3.43 3.63 4.45
CA LEU A 7 4.06 2.56 5.21
C LEU A 7 3.01 1.91 6.10
N PHE A 8 3.05 0.59 6.18
CA PHE A 8 2.17 -0.17 7.08
C PHE A 8 3.00 -0.97 8.07
N LYS A 9 2.57 -0.90 9.33
CA LYS A 9 3.11 -1.76 10.38
C LYS A 9 2.04 -2.76 10.76
N LEU A 10 2.41 -4.03 10.79
CA LEU A 10 1.50 -5.12 11.16
C LEU A 10 1.64 -5.43 12.64
N LYS A 11 0.56 -5.97 13.23
CA LYS A 11 0.51 -6.27 14.66
C LYS A 11 1.57 -7.31 15.05
N ASN A 12 2.24 -7.10 16.18
CA ASN A 12 3.30 -7.99 16.64
C ASN A 12 2.80 -9.42 16.92
N GLU A 13 1.55 -9.57 17.35
CA GLU A 13 0.98 -10.87 17.65
C GLU A 13 0.66 -11.73 16.43
N VAL A 14 0.68 -11.13 15.24
CA VAL A 14 0.53 -11.87 13.98
C VAL A 14 1.82 -12.62 13.69
N SER A 15 1.74 -13.91 13.35
CA SER A 15 2.93 -14.70 13.06
C SER A 15 3.68 -14.19 11.84
N ALA A 16 4.97 -14.49 11.77
CA ALA A 16 5.79 -14.11 10.61
C ALA A 16 5.25 -14.72 9.32
N GLU A 17 4.76 -15.95 9.37
CA GLU A 17 4.18 -16.62 8.20
C GLU A 17 2.91 -15.94 7.73
N GLU A 18 2.04 -15.55 8.65
CA GLU A 18 0.81 -14.86 8.32
C GLU A 18 1.09 -13.45 7.79
N LYS A 19 2.06 -12.75 8.39
CA LYS A 19 2.47 -11.43 7.89
C LYS A 19 2.95 -11.52 6.45
N GLN A 20 3.77 -12.52 6.13
CA GLN A 20 4.28 -12.70 4.78
C GLN A 20 3.14 -13.02 3.81
N ALA A 21 2.24 -13.92 4.20
CA ALA A 21 1.11 -14.32 3.35
C ALA A 21 0.20 -13.14 3.02
N VAL A 22 -0.17 -12.34 4.03
CA VAL A 22 -1.06 -11.20 3.82
C VAL A 22 -0.38 -10.09 3.03
N ALA A 23 0.92 -9.88 3.25
CA ALA A 23 1.69 -8.89 2.52
C ALA A 23 1.76 -9.23 1.03
N LEU A 24 1.95 -10.51 0.69
CA LEU A 24 1.97 -10.96 -0.70
C LEU A 24 0.61 -10.79 -1.37
N LYS A 25 -0.49 -11.08 -0.66
CA LYS A 25 -1.84 -10.86 -1.19
C LYS A 25 -2.09 -9.38 -1.43
N PHE A 26 -1.72 -8.55 -0.49
CA PHE A 26 -1.86 -7.09 -0.61
C PHE A 26 -1.06 -6.55 -1.79
N LYS A 27 0.19 -7.01 -1.93
CA LYS A 27 1.05 -6.62 -3.04
C LYS A 27 0.41 -6.95 -4.38
N ALA A 28 -0.08 -8.17 -4.53
CA ALA A 28 -0.73 -8.61 -5.78
C ALA A 28 -1.97 -7.77 -6.09
N ALA A 29 -2.81 -7.50 -5.08
CA ALA A 29 -4.04 -6.73 -5.25
C ALA A 29 -3.75 -5.28 -5.64
N ILE A 30 -2.79 -4.63 -4.97
CA ILE A 30 -2.45 -3.24 -5.25
C ILE A 30 -1.78 -3.10 -6.62
N GLU A 31 -0.84 -3.99 -6.94
CA GLU A 31 -0.12 -3.91 -8.21
C GLU A 31 -0.99 -4.23 -9.42
N ALA A 32 -2.16 -4.84 -9.20
CA ALA A 32 -3.15 -5.07 -10.24
C ALA A 32 -4.06 -3.85 -10.51
N LEU A 33 -4.04 -2.84 -9.63
CA LEU A 33 -4.97 -1.71 -9.73
C LEU A 33 -4.84 -0.86 -11.00
N PRO A 34 -3.64 -0.67 -11.60
CA PRO A 34 -3.58 0.10 -12.84
C PRO A 34 -4.47 -0.40 -13.97
N ALA A 35 -4.81 -1.68 -13.97
CA ALA A 35 -5.71 -2.26 -14.97
C ALA A 35 -7.14 -1.72 -14.86
N VAL A 36 -7.56 -1.29 -13.66
CA VAL A 36 -8.92 -0.79 -13.41
C VAL A 36 -8.95 0.67 -12.97
N ILE A 37 -7.79 1.25 -12.65
CA ILE A 37 -7.65 2.67 -12.27
C ILE A 37 -6.58 3.26 -13.20
N PRO A 38 -6.97 3.68 -14.42
CA PRO A 38 -5.98 4.02 -15.46
C PRO A 38 -5.16 5.29 -15.20
N PHE A 39 -5.57 6.13 -14.27
CA PHE A 39 -4.77 7.33 -13.94
C PHE A 39 -3.61 7.06 -12.97
N ILE A 40 -3.43 5.82 -12.51
CA ILE A 40 -2.22 5.45 -11.75
C ILE A 40 -1.06 5.42 -12.74
N LYS A 41 -0.03 6.25 -12.51
CA LYS A 41 1.13 6.31 -13.39
C LYS A 41 2.14 5.22 -13.08
N HIS A 42 2.28 4.89 -11.79
CA HIS A 42 3.17 3.84 -11.33
C HIS A 42 2.72 3.39 -9.94
N VAL A 43 2.82 2.10 -9.66
CA VAL A 43 2.58 1.58 -8.32
C VAL A 43 3.45 0.35 -8.08
N GLU A 44 4.03 0.28 -6.89
CA GLU A 44 4.72 -0.93 -6.44
C GLU A 44 4.56 -1.07 -4.94
N VAL A 45 4.56 -2.31 -4.49
CA VAL A 45 4.51 -2.64 -3.07
C VAL A 45 5.79 -3.40 -2.72
N GLY A 46 6.51 -2.88 -1.72
CA GLY A 46 7.70 -3.52 -1.20
C GLY A 46 7.43 -4.16 0.15
N ILE A 47 8.01 -5.32 0.37
CA ILE A 47 7.92 -6.04 1.64
C ILE A 47 9.27 -5.91 2.33
N ASN A 48 9.27 -5.47 3.59
CA ASN A 48 10.49 -5.24 4.35
C ASN A 48 11.32 -6.52 4.48
N ILE A 49 12.61 -6.41 4.19
CA ILE A 49 13.57 -7.50 4.35
C ILE A 49 14.60 -7.22 5.45
N ASN A 50 14.50 -6.07 6.12
CA ASN A 50 15.47 -5.67 7.15
C ASN A 50 14.89 -5.99 8.53
N PRO A 51 15.47 -6.99 9.25
CA PRO A 51 14.92 -7.39 10.55
C PRO A 51 15.07 -6.34 11.64
N ASP A 52 15.91 -5.34 11.41
CA ASP A 52 16.13 -4.26 12.39
C ASP A 52 15.10 -3.15 12.26
N GLU A 53 14.25 -3.17 11.20
CA GLU A 53 13.22 -2.17 10.99
C GLU A 53 11.84 -2.70 11.37
N GLN A 54 10.97 -1.79 11.81
CA GLN A 54 9.68 -2.18 12.37
C GLN A 54 8.52 -2.12 11.37
N TRP A 55 8.64 -1.33 10.30
CA TRP A 55 7.60 -1.22 9.30
C TRP A 55 7.68 -2.39 8.33
N ASN A 56 6.52 -2.94 7.97
CA ASN A 56 6.47 -4.23 7.25
C ASN A 56 6.28 -4.08 5.75
N ILE A 57 5.52 -3.07 5.32
CA ILE A 57 5.12 -2.92 3.92
C ILE A 57 5.27 -1.46 3.52
N ALA A 58 5.82 -1.23 2.32
CA ALA A 58 5.87 0.09 1.71
C ALA A 58 5.05 0.05 0.42
N LEU A 59 4.21 1.06 0.24
CA LEU A 59 3.45 1.26 -0.99
C LEU A 59 3.95 2.56 -1.61
N TYR A 60 4.48 2.48 -2.84
CA TYR A 60 4.93 3.64 -3.59
C TYR A 60 4.10 3.77 -4.85
N SER A 61 3.53 4.96 -5.07
CA SER A 61 2.74 5.20 -6.28
C SER A 61 2.90 6.63 -6.79
N GLU A 62 2.61 6.83 -8.07
CA GLU A 62 2.76 8.12 -8.74
C GLU A 62 1.47 8.47 -9.47
N PHE A 63 1.10 9.75 -9.36
CA PHE A 63 -0.10 10.31 -9.97
C PHE A 63 0.24 11.68 -10.56
N SER A 64 -0.58 12.17 -11.47
CA SER A 64 -0.38 13.50 -12.03
C SER A 64 -0.76 14.61 -11.04
N THR A 65 -1.81 14.39 -10.23
CA THR A 65 -2.36 15.40 -9.32
C THR A 65 -2.74 14.81 -7.97
N LEU A 66 -2.88 15.66 -6.97
CA LEU A 66 -3.37 15.24 -5.65
C LEU A 66 -4.83 14.79 -5.73
N GLU A 67 -5.63 15.39 -6.60
CA GLU A 67 -7.02 15.00 -6.81
C GLU A 67 -7.11 13.55 -7.28
N GLU A 68 -6.16 13.11 -8.11
CA GLU A 68 -6.09 11.71 -8.54
C GLU A 68 -5.75 10.78 -7.39
N VAL A 69 -4.86 11.20 -6.48
CA VAL A 69 -4.56 10.42 -5.27
C VAL A 69 -5.82 10.23 -4.45
N LYS A 70 -6.61 11.29 -4.28
CA LYS A 70 -7.86 11.23 -3.51
C LYS A 70 -8.90 10.34 -4.19
N ALA A 71 -9.02 10.42 -5.52
CA ALA A 71 -9.92 9.57 -6.29
C ALA A 71 -9.51 8.09 -6.18
N TYR A 72 -8.22 7.83 -6.23
CA TYR A 72 -7.67 6.49 -6.02
C TYR A 72 -8.03 5.95 -4.63
N ALA A 73 -7.89 6.77 -3.60
CA ALA A 73 -8.12 6.34 -2.21
C ALA A 73 -9.55 5.84 -1.97
N ILE A 74 -10.54 6.46 -2.63
CA ILE A 74 -11.95 6.08 -2.46
C ILE A 74 -12.45 5.12 -3.53
N HIS A 75 -11.63 4.76 -4.50
CA HIS A 75 -12.04 3.84 -5.56
C HIS A 75 -12.37 2.47 -4.96
N PRO A 76 -13.50 1.84 -5.35
CA PRO A 76 -13.90 0.55 -4.77
C PRO A 76 -12.85 -0.54 -4.85
N ALA A 77 -12.08 -0.59 -5.94
CA ALA A 77 -11.03 -1.58 -6.10
C ALA A 77 -9.89 -1.37 -5.10
N HIS A 78 -9.53 -0.10 -4.83
CA HIS A 78 -8.54 0.24 -3.82
C HIS A 78 -9.04 -0.10 -2.41
N VAL A 79 -10.30 0.25 -2.12
CA VAL A 79 -10.91 -0.04 -0.82
C VAL A 79 -10.91 -1.54 -0.54
N ALA A 80 -11.23 -2.36 -1.55
CA ALA A 80 -11.20 -3.81 -1.43
C ALA A 80 -9.79 -4.33 -1.14
N ALA A 81 -8.77 -3.79 -1.82
CA ALA A 81 -7.38 -4.18 -1.57
C ALA A 81 -6.93 -3.77 -0.17
N ALA A 82 -7.29 -2.57 0.27
CA ALA A 82 -6.93 -2.07 1.61
C ALA A 82 -7.52 -2.93 2.72
N LYS A 83 -8.71 -3.51 2.51
CA LYS A 83 -9.35 -4.38 3.50
C LYS A 83 -8.54 -5.64 3.80
N LEU A 84 -7.66 -6.06 2.90
CA LEU A 84 -6.80 -7.22 3.15
C LEU A 84 -5.92 -7.03 4.38
N LEU A 85 -5.58 -5.79 4.73
CA LEU A 85 -4.74 -5.48 5.89
C LEU A 85 -5.54 -5.11 7.14
N ALA A 86 -6.87 -4.99 7.04
CA ALA A 86 -7.69 -4.41 8.12
C ALA A 86 -7.50 -5.09 9.47
N ASP A 87 -7.45 -6.43 9.48
CA ASP A 87 -7.37 -7.19 10.74
C ASP A 87 -5.95 -7.29 11.31
N VAL A 88 -4.93 -7.07 10.48
CA VAL A 88 -3.53 -7.26 10.87
C VAL A 88 -2.75 -5.96 10.97
N LYS A 89 -3.32 -4.85 10.51
CA LYS A 89 -2.66 -3.55 10.51
C LYS A 89 -2.66 -2.93 11.91
N GLU A 90 -1.46 -2.56 12.38
CA GLU A 90 -1.32 -1.80 13.62
C GLU A 90 -1.29 -0.31 13.36
N SER A 91 -0.49 0.12 12.38
CA SER A 91 -0.27 1.55 12.09
C SER A 91 -0.08 1.78 10.61
N ARG A 92 -0.39 3.01 10.19
CA ARG A 92 -0.21 3.47 8.82
C ARG A 92 0.38 4.88 8.85
N SER A 93 1.36 5.12 7.99
CA SER A 93 1.92 6.46 7.76
C SER A 93 1.85 6.77 6.28
N CYS A 94 1.68 8.03 5.94
CA CYS A 94 1.57 8.45 4.54
C CYS A 94 2.16 9.85 4.36
N VAL A 95 2.79 10.04 3.21
CA VAL A 95 3.19 11.37 2.75
C VAL A 95 2.91 11.47 1.25
N ASP A 96 2.36 12.62 0.83
CA ASP A 96 2.15 12.95 -0.58
C ASP A 96 2.96 14.20 -0.87
N TYR A 97 3.81 14.13 -1.91
CA TYR A 97 4.63 15.30 -2.26
C TYR A 97 4.81 15.39 -3.76
N GLU A 98 5.14 16.60 -4.21
CA GLU A 98 5.45 16.83 -5.61
C GLU A 98 6.95 16.74 -5.86
N SER A 99 7.28 16.15 -6.98
CA SER A 99 8.67 15.99 -7.38
C SER A 99 8.80 15.96 -8.90
#